data_821f5270c44cb3ec0e2e1557ed7385ee
#
_entry.id   821f5270c44cb3ec0e2e1557ed7385ee
#
_cell.length_a   1.000
_cell.length_b   1.000
_cell.length_c   1.000
_cell.angle_alpha   90.00
_cell.angle_beta   90.00
_cell.angle_gamma   90.00
#
_symmetry.space_group_name_H-M   'P 1'
#
loop_
_entity.id
_entity.type
_entity.pdbx_description
1 polymer ?
#
loop_
_entity_poly.entity_id
_entity_poly.type
_entity_poly.pdbx_seq_one_letter_code
_entity_poly.pdbx_strand_id
1 'polypeptide(L)'
;MEIRKLLVANRGEIAVRVFRTCRHEGIGTVAVAAPDDGGSLHARSADETVAIASYLDAAEHVRAARRSGADAIHPGYGFLAENADFAAVVEEAGLVWLGPPAAALRAGGDKLEAKRIAREAGVPVAPSGEPAEVGFPLIVKAAGGGGGRGMRVVRHPGELEDALAAARREAAAAFGDDRVFCERFVERPRHVELQLLADADGTVVSLGERECSIQRRHQKVLEESPSPALDPDLRARMSAAAVAFAGAIGYRSLGTAEFMLDGREFFFLELNGRIQVEHPVTEEVTGLDLVAEQLRVARGEAVRPAVAPRGHAIEVRLYAEDPRSFLPQAGRVERLRLPAGIRVDAGVEEGDEVGVGYDPMIAKLIAHGQTRGEALDRLAQALDDTEVGG
;
A
#
# COMPACT_ATOMS: atom_id res chain seq x y z
N MET A 1 24.20 -7.91 4.18
CA MET A 1 23.95 -9.36 4.44
C MET A 1 23.48 -9.99 3.14
N GLU A 2 23.90 -11.21 2.79
CA GLU A 2 23.44 -11.88 1.58
C GLU A 2 22.05 -12.47 1.81
N ILE A 3 21.12 -12.26 0.88
CA ILE A 3 19.78 -12.85 0.87
C ILE A 3 19.75 -13.88 -0.25
N ARG A 4 19.61 -15.15 0.09
CA ARG A 4 19.65 -16.28 -0.85
C ARG A 4 18.27 -16.94 -1.04
N LYS A 5 17.39 -16.85 -0.03
CA LYS A 5 16.06 -17.43 -0.05
C LYS A 5 15.07 -16.53 0.71
N LEU A 6 14.01 -16.10 0.04
CA LEU A 6 13.03 -15.17 0.56
C LEU A 6 11.67 -15.85 0.74
N LEU A 7 11.10 -15.74 1.94
CA LEU A 7 9.71 -16.06 2.18
C LEU A 7 8.84 -14.82 1.99
N VAL A 8 7.73 -14.94 1.23
CA VAL A 8 6.72 -13.89 1.13
C VAL A 8 5.58 -14.19 2.10
N ALA A 9 5.47 -13.38 3.16
CA ALA A 9 4.41 -13.50 4.18
C ALA A 9 3.10 -12.88 3.68
N ASN A 10 2.69 -13.28 2.49
CA ASN A 10 1.53 -12.73 1.78
C ASN A 10 1.04 -13.73 0.73
N ARG A 11 -0.03 -13.36 -0.01
CA ARG A 11 -0.66 -14.19 -1.05
C ARG A 11 -1.01 -13.36 -2.30
N GLY A 12 -1.56 -14.05 -3.30
CA GLY A 12 -2.13 -13.41 -4.50
C GLY A 12 -1.08 -12.70 -5.35
N GLU A 13 -1.49 -11.62 -6.01
CA GLU A 13 -0.67 -10.95 -7.02
C GLU A 13 0.64 -10.41 -6.47
N ILE A 14 0.63 -9.89 -5.22
CA ILE A 14 1.86 -9.31 -4.64
C ILE A 14 2.92 -10.37 -4.35
N ALA A 15 2.52 -11.58 -3.96
CA ALA A 15 3.47 -12.67 -3.78
C ALA A 15 4.08 -13.07 -5.12
N VAL A 16 3.27 -13.23 -6.17
CA VAL A 16 3.74 -13.51 -7.54
C VAL A 16 4.67 -12.40 -8.03
N ARG A 17 4.31 -11.13 -7.77
CA ARG A 17 5.12 -9.95 -8.10
C ARG A 17 6.50 -9.99 -7.44
N VAL A 18 6.56 -10.28 -6.16
CA VAL A 18 7.83 -10.39 -5.41
C VAL A 18 8.66 -11.56 -5.92
N PHE A 19 8.07 -12.72 -6.18
CA PHE A 19 8.76 -13.88 -6.74
C PHE A 19 9.40 -13.58 -8.11
N ARG A 20 8.77 -12.74 -8.94
CA ARG A 20 9.34 -12.33 -10.23
C ARG A 20 10.69 -11.62 -10.04
N THR A 21 10.77 -10.68 -9.12
CA THR A 21 12.03 -10.00 -8.79
C THR A 21 13.05 -10.97 -8.19
N CYS A 22 12.64 -11.82 -7.24
CA CYS A 22 13.54 -12.81 -6.64
C CYS A 22 14.19 -13.72 -7.68
N ARG A 23 13.43 -14.23 -8.66
CA ARG A 23 13.96 -15.04 -9.75
C ARG A 23 14.98 -14.29 -10.60
N HIS A 24 14.69 -13.01 -10.89
CA HIS A 24 15.62 -12.16 -11.65
C HIS A 24 16.93 -11.93 -10.90
N GLU A 25 16.85 -11.82 -9.57
CA GLU A 25 17.99 -11.64 -8.66
C GLU A 25 18.68 -12.98 -8.25
N GLY A 26 18.19 -14.13 -8.75
CA GLY A 26 18.73 -15.45 -8.39
C GLY A 26 18.45 -15.86 -6.94
N ILE A 27 17.39 -15.32 -6.33
CA ILE A 27 16.96 -15.61 -4.95
C ILE A 27 15.87 -16.68 -4.98
N GLY A 28 16.06 -17.74 -4.18
CA GLY A 28 15.05 -18.78 -4.00
C GLY A 28 13.77 -18.23 -3.35
N THR A 29 12.61 -18.76 -3.72
CA THR A 29 11.31 -18.23 -3.31
C THR A 29 10.52 -19.21 -2.47
N VAL A 30 9.91 -18.72 -1.39
CA VAL A 30 9.03 -19.50 -0.53
C VAL A 30 7.67 -18.81 -0.43
N ALA A 31 6.63 -19.52 -0.86
CA ALA A 31 5.25 -19.14 -0.58
C ALA A 31 4.80 -19.70 0.77
N VAL A 32 3.86 -19.04 1.40
CA VAL A 32 3.05 -19.61 2.47
C VAL A 32 1.61 -19.76 1.97
N ALA A 33 0.91 -20.80 2.42
CA ALA A 33 -0.47 -21.03 2.02
C ALA A 33 -1.31 -21.48 3.22
N ALA A 34 -2.44 -20.81 3.45
CA ALA A 34 -3.48 -21.25 4.37
C ALA A 34 -4.21 -22.48 3.79
N PRO A 35 -5.00 -23.25 4.60
CA PRO A 35 -5.60 -24.50 4.16
C PRO A 35 -6.50 -24.39 2.92
N ASP A 36 -7.15 -23.25 2.74
CA ASP A 36 -8.05 -22.92 1.62
C ASP A 36 -7.34 -22.28 0.42
N ASP A 37 -6.01 -22.08 0.50
CA ASP A 37 -5.24 -21.32 -0.49
C ASP A 37 -4.05 -22.08 -1.10
N GLY A 38 -3.89 -23.37 -0.75
CA GLY A 38 -2.76 -24.19 -1.20
C GLY A 38 -2.71 -24.44 -2.71
N GLY A 39 -3.82 -24.28 -3.41
CA GLY A 39 -3.93 -24.43 -4.87
C GLY A 39 -3.78 -23.12 -5.65
N SER A 40 -3.64 -21.98 -4.99
CA SER A 40 -3.60 -20.65 -5.62
C SER A 40 -2.33 -20.41 -6.45
N LEU A 41 -2.41 -19.43 -7.36
CA LEU A 41 -1.33 -19.10 -8.28
C LEU A 41 -0.02 -18.80 -7.55
N HIS A 42 -0.05 -18.04 -6.46
CA HIS A 42 1.19 -17.72 -5.73
C HIS A 42 1.84 -18.95 -5.11
N ALA A 43 1.04 -19.90 -4.59
CA ALA A 43 1.56 -21.15 -4.05
C ALA A 43 2.24 -22.00 -5.14
N ARG A 44 1.64 -22.06 -6.33
CA ARG A 44 2.22 -22.77 -7.49
C ARG A 44 3.42 -22.06 -8.12
N SER A 45 3.53 -20.75 -7.89
CA SER A 45 4.56 -19.90 -8.52
C SER A 45 5.88 -19.86 -7.75
N ALA A 46 5.92 -20.25 -6.49
CA ALA A 46 7.16 -20.28 -5.70
C ALA A 46 7.96 -21.57 -5.95
N ASP A 47 9.26 -21.54 -5.61
CA ASP A 47 10.11 -22.74 -5.65
C ASP A 47 9.70 -23.74 -4.54
N GLU A 48 9.22 -23.24 -3.41
CA GLU A 48 8.75 -24.02 -2.28
C GLU A 48 7.50 -23.38 -1.66
N THR A 49 6.56 -24.21 -1.20
CA THR A 49 5.34 -23.77 -0.49
C THR A 49 5.26 -24.41 0.88
N VAL A 50 5.05 -23.58 1.90
CA VAL A 50 4.91 -24.02 3.30
C VAL A 50 3.49 -23.75 3.77
N ALA A 51 2.80 -24.80 4.24
CA ALA A 51 1.48 -24.63 4.83
C ALA A 51 1.55 -23.88 6.16
N ILE A 52 0.62 -22.93 6.36
CA ILE A 52 0.40 -22.16 7.58
C ILE A 52 -1.08 -22.26 7.98
N ALA A 53 -1.42 -22.03 9.23
CA ALA A 53 -2.81 -21.98 9.68
C ALA A 53 -3.52 -20.69 9.30
N SER A 54 -2.80 -19.55 9.30
CA SER A 54 -3.37 -18.23 9.02
C SER A 54 -2.28 -17.24 8.58
N TYR A 55 -2.61 -16.38 7.61
CA TYR A 55 -1.76 -15.24 7.22
C TYR A 55 -1.62 -14.19 8.32
N LEU A 56 -2.45 -14.23 9.36
CA LEU A 56 -2.40 -13.30 10.51
C LEU A 56 -1.59 -13.85 11.69
N ASP A 57 -1.01 -15.06 11.60
CA ASP A 57 -0.16 -15.63 12.65
C ASP A 57 1.32 -15.36 12.37
N ALA A 58 1.88 -14.35 13.06
CA ALA A 58 3.28 -13.95 12.93
C ALA A 58 4.27 -15.10 13.22
N ALA A 59 3.95 -15.95 14.22
CA ALA A 59 4.81 -17.06 14.60
C ALA A 59 4.83 -18.16 13.52
N GLU A 60 3.73 -18.36 12.80
CA GLU A 60 3.65 -19.31 11.68
C GLU A 60 4.60 -18.89 10.56
N HIS A 61 4.65 -17.62 10.19
CA HIS A 61 5.57 -17.11 9.16
C HIS A 61 7.04 -17.34 9.53
N VAL A 62 7.40 -17.06 10.80
CA VAL A 62 8.78 -17.29 11.28
C VAL A 62 9.11 -18.79 11.30
N ARG A 63 8.17 -19.64 11.74
CA ARG A 63 8.34 -21.10 11.68
C ARG A 63 8.49 -21.60 10.25
N ALA A 64 7.68 -21.06 9.31
CA ALA A 64 7.75 -21.38 7.89
C ALA A 64 9.11 -20.99 7.29
N ALA A 65 9.63 -19.79 7.60
CA ALA A 65 10.94 -19.35 7.15
C ALA A 65 12.07 -20.29 7.66
N ARG A 66 12.04 -20.64 8.94
CA ARG A 66 13.02 -21.58 9.52
C ARG A 66 12.95 -22.98 8.89
N ARG A 67 11.74 -23.48 8.62
CA ARG A 67 11.53 -24.82 8.02
C ARG A 67 12.03 -24.88 6.58
N SER A 68 11.82 -23.83 5.82
CA SER A 68 12.26 -23.72 4.41
C SER A 68 13.71 -23.30 4.26
N GLY A 69 14.37 -22.85 5.34
CA GLY A 69 15.70 -22.27 5.29
C GLY A 69 15.73 -20.91 4.60
N ALA A 70 14.62 -20.17 4.59
CA ALA A 70 14.62 -18.78 4.15
C ALA A 70 15.38 -17.90 5.14
N ASP A 71 16.18 -16.97 4.62
CA ASP A 71 16.98 -16.03 5.39
C ASP A 71 16.37 -14.63 5.46
N ALA A 72 15.26 -14.41 4.71
CA ALA A 72 14.55 -13.14 4.68
C ALA A 72 13.02 -13.33 4.58
N ILE A 73 12.28 -12.32 5.04
CA ILE A 73 10.82 -12.24 4.93
C ILE A 73 10.41 -10.92 4.28
N HIS A 74 9.60 -11.01 3.21
CA HIS A 74 8.91 -9.87 2.59
C HIS A 74 7.44 -9.86 3.01
N PRO A 75 6.92 -8.79 3.63
CA PRO A 75 5.55 -8.76 4.13
C PRO A 75 4.47 -8.52 3.07
N GLY A 76 4.83 -8.04 1.87
CA GLY A 76 3.87 -7.56 0.89
C GLY A 76 3.08 -6.35 1.38
N TYR A 77 1.76 -6.36 1.20
CA TYR A 77 0.82 -5.36 1.73
C TYR A 77 -0.41 -6.04 2.37
N GLY A 78 -1.16 -5.32 3.22
CA GLY A 78 -2.24 -5.92 4.02
C GLY A 78 -1.71 -6.91 5.06
N PHE A 79 -2.56 -7.76 5.60
CA PHE A 79 -2.23 -8.73 6.65
C PHE A 79 -1.30 -8.15 7.74
N LEU A 80 -0.09 -8.67 7.86
CA LEU A 80 0.89 -8.25 8.86
C LEU A 80 1.93 -7.24 8.34
N ALA A 81 1.76 -6.70 7.13
CA ALA A 81 2.79 -5.85 6.51
C ALA A 81 3.13 -4.57 7.31
N GLU A 82 2.18 -4.05 8.07
CA GLU A 82 2.35 -2.87 8.93
C GLU A 82 2.34 -3.21 10.43
N ASN A 83 2.44 -4.52 10.76
CA ASN A 83 2.47 -4.97 12.14
C ASN A 83 3.89 -4.88 12.72
N ALA A 84 4.09 -3.93 13.63
CA ALA A 84 5.38 -3.68 14.26
C ALA A 84 5.90 -4.87 15.10
N ASP A 85 5.00 -5.63 15.72
CA ASP A 85 5.39 -6.79 16.53
C ASP A 85 5.83 -7.95 15.63
N PHE A 86 5.21 -8.10 14.45
CA PHE A 86 5.69 -9.06 13.46
C PHE A 86 7.09 -8.71 12.95
N ALA A 87 7.33 -7.42 12.61
CA ALA A 87 8.66 -6.97 12.22
C ALA A 87 9.71 -7.29 13.31
N ALA A 88 9.40 -6.99 14.58
CA ALA A 88 10.29 -7.28 15.71
C ALA A 88 10.57 -8.78 15.87
N VAL A 89 9.53 -9.64 15.81
CA VAL A 89 9.70 -11.11 15.94
C VAL A 89 10.53 -11.69 14.79
N VAL A 90 10.42 -11.16 13.56
CA VAL A 90 11.26 -11.56 12.42
C VAL A 90 12.72 -11.19 12.68
N GLU A 91 13.00 -9.96 13.11
CA GLU A 91 14.36 -9.50 13.42
C GLU A 91 14.97 -10.26 14.61
N GLU A 92 14.20 -10.50 15.68
CA GLU A 92 14.61 -11.32 16.85
C GLU A 92 14.91 -12.78 16.47
N ALA A 93 14.23 -13.30 15.44
CA ALA A 93 14.51 -14.62 14.91
C ALA A 93 15.80 -14.72 14.11
N GLY A 94 16.52 -13.60 13.88
CA GLY A 94 17.74 -13.50 13.08
C GLY A 94 17.47 -13.50 11.56
N LEU A 95 16.23 -13.25 11.16
CA LEU A 95 15.82 -13.17 9.76
C LEU A 95 15.88 -11.72 9.25
N VAL A 96 16.18 -11.52 7.98
CA VAL A 96 16.13 -10.20 7.36
C VAL A 96 14.69 -9.79 7.10
N TRP A 97 14.28 -8.66 7.67
CA TRP A 97 12.97 -8.05 7.43
C TRP A 97 13.02 -7.08 6.25
N LEU A 98 12.24 -7.34 5.18
CA LEU A 98 12.13 -6.44 4.03
C LEU A 98 11.02 -5.40 4.24
N GLY A 99 11.19 -4.60 5.25
CA GLY A 99 10.26 -3.55 5.65
C GLY A 99 10.91 -2.51 6.54
N PRO A 100 10.15 -1.51 7.01
CA PRO A 100 10.66 -0.50 7.92
C PRO A 100 10.87 -1.08 9.33
N PRO A 101 11.73 -0.45 10.15
CA PRO A 101 11.94 -0.87 11.54
C PRO A 101 10.63 -0.86 12.34
N ALA A 102 10.49 -1.78 13.30
CA ALA A 102 9.32 -1.85 14.17
C ALA A 102 8.99 -0.52 14.86
N ALA A 103 10.00 0.26 15.24
CA ALA A 103 9.81 1.60 15.84
C ALA A 103 9.14 2.58 14.86
N ALA A 104 9.56 2.58 13.58
CA ALA A 104 8.98 3.44 12.55
C ALA A 104 7.54 3.01 12.22
N LEU A 105 7.26 1.69 12.20
CA LEU A 105 5.89 1.17 12.05
C LEU A 105 4.98 1.62 13.20
N ARG A 106 5.45 1.58 14.44
CA ARG A 106 4.66 2.07 15.58
C ARG A 106 4.40 3.57 15.50
N ALA A 107 5.43 4.36 15.16
CA ALA A 107 5.32 5.82 15.04
C ALA A 107 4.39 6.25 13.90
N GLY A 108 4.46 5.58 12.75
CA GLY A 108 3.61 5.85 11.58
C GLY A 108 2.19 5.30 11.70
N GLY A 109 1.99 4.22 12.48
CA GLY A 109 0.70 3.53 12.60
C GLY A 109 -0.30 4.17 13.56
N ASP A 110 0.14 4.93 14.58
CA ASP A 110 -0.74 5.73 15.43
C ASP A 110 -0.94 7.11 14.78
N LYS A 111 -2.16 7.41 14.34
CA LYS A 111 -2.48 8.64 13.60
C LYS A 111 -2.26 9.92 14.41
N LEU A 112 -2.47 9.88 15.73
CA LEU A 112 -2.24 11.05 16.57
C LEU A 112 -0.75 11.31 16.74
N GLU A 113 0.03 10.26 16.97
CA GLU A 113 1.48 10.34 17.09
C GLU A 113 2.13 10.74 15.77
N ALA A 114 1.72 10.12 14.65
CA ALA A 114 2.20 10.48 13.32
C ALA A 114 1.95 11.96 13.00
N LYS A 115 0.76 12.49 13.32
CA LYS A 115 0.45 13.92 13.13
C LYS A 115 1.24 14.84 14.06
N ARG A 116 1.52 14.41 15.30
CA ARG A 116 2.40 15.15 16.21
C ARG A 116 3.80 15.26 15.63
N ILE A 117 4.38 14.13 15.22
CA ILE A 117 5.72 14.08 14.61
C ILE A 117 5.75 14.90 13.31
N ALA A 118 4.71 14.81 12.46
CA ALA A 118 4.62 15.58 11.24
C ALA A 118 4.68 17.09 11.51
N ARG A 119 3.92 17.61 12.51
CA ARG A 119 3.98 19.03 12.89
C ARG A 119 5.37 19.43 13.37
N GLU A 120 6.02 18.61 14.20
CA GLU A 120 7.37 18.89 14.70
C GLU A 120 8.42 18.88 13.59
N ALA A 121 8.22 18.04 12.56
CA ALA A 121 9.05 18.04 11.34
C ALA A 121 8.70 19.14 10.35
N GLY A 122 7.76 20.05 10.66
CA GLY A 122 7.34 21.11 9.76
C GLY A 122 6.47 20.66 8.58
N VAL A 123 5.90 19.46 8.66
CA VAL A 123 5.01 18.90 7.62
C VAL A 123 3.59 19.40 7.88
N PRO A 124 2.92 19.96 6.85
CA PRO A 124 1.55 20.43 7.00
C PRO A 124 0.60 19.29 7.37
N VAL A 125 -0.20 19.50 8.41
CA VAL A 125 -1.29 18.61 8.82
C VAL A 125 -2.60 19.37 8.89
N ALA A 126 -3.71 18.73 8.56
CA ALA A 126 -5.00 19.39 8.68
C ALA A 126 -5.24 19.84 10.14
N PRO A 127 -5.83 21.03 10.34
CA PRO A 127 -6.20 21.49 11.66
C PRO A 127 -7.01 20.44 12.40
N SER A 128 -6.56 20.07 13.59
CA SER A 128 -7.20 19.03 14.42
C SER A 128 -7.14 19.43 15.87
N GLY A 129 -8.15 19.05 16.64
CA GLY A 129 -8.26 19.42 18.06
C GLY A 129 -9.71 19.37 18.53
N GLU A 130 -10.01 20.24 19.48
CA GLU A 130 -11.38 20.42 19.95
C GLU A 130 -12.30 20.96 18.86
N PRO A 131 -13.54 20.48 18.77
CA PRO A 131 -14.47 20.87 17.68
C PRO A 131 -14.66 22.38 17.53
N ALA A 132 -14.60 23.14 18.65
CA ALA A 132 -14.73 24.59 18.64
C ALA A 132 -13.52 25.29 17.99
N GLU A 133 -12.35 24.68 18.03
CA GLU A 133 -11.12 25.19 17.41
C GLU A 133 -11.03 24.83 15.93
N VAL A 134 -11.46 23.59 15.60
CA VAL A 134 -11.43 23.07 14.23
C VAL A 134 -12.47 23.77 13.34
N GLY A 135 -13.66 24.05 13.89
CA GLY A 135 -14.80 24.61 13.15
C GLY A 135 -15.51 23.57 12.29
N PHE A 136 -16.61 24.01 11.63
CA PHE A 136 -17.41 23.17 10.75
C PHE A 136 -17.29 23.61 9.29
N PRO A 137 -17.34 22.66 8.33
CA PRO A 137 -17.48 21.21 8.51
C PRO A 137 -16.21 20.57 9.06
N LEU A 138 -16.38 19.55 9.93
CA LEU A 138 -15.29 18.75 10.44
C LEU A 138 -15.54 17.24 10.19
N ILE A 139 -14.48 16.44 10.35
CA ILE A 139 -14.56 14.99 10.29
C ILE A 139 -14.07 14.40 11.61
N VAL A 140 -14.87 13.51 12.18
CA VAL A 140 -14.47 12.67 13.32
C VAL A 140 -13.75 11.44 12.77
N LYS A 141 -12.57 11.12 13.31
CA LYS A 141 -11.74 9.98 12.90
C LYS A 141 -11.33 9.15 14.10
N ALA A 142 -11.22 7.82 13.93
CA ALA A 142 -10.56 6.95 14.90
C ALA A 142 -9.05 7.21 14.93
N ALA A 143 -8.44 7.16 16.11
CA ALA A 143 -6.99 7.31 16.28
C ALA A 143 -6.22 6.12 15.70
N GLY A 144 -6.73 4.90 15.91
CA GLY A 144 -6.19 3.68 15.33
C GLY A 144 -6.92 3.25 14.06
N GLY A 145 -6.31 2.34 13.29
CA GLY A 145 -6.91 1.72 12.11
C GLY A 145 -6.84 2.55 10.82
N GLY A 146 -7.36 1.97 9.72
CA GLY A 146 -7.30 2.51 8.37
C GLY A 146 -8.56 2.19 7.55
N GLY A 147 -8.52 2.49 6.23
CA GLY A 147 -9.59 2.12 5.30
C GLY A 147 -10.91 2.89 5.48
N GLY A 148 -10.87 4.06 6.12
CA GLY A 148 -12.05 4.92 6.27
C GLY A 148 -13.08 4.47 7.32
N ARG A 149 -12.80 3.43 8.10
CA ARG A 149 -13.68 2.97 9.19
C ARG A 149 -13.65 3.95 10.36
N GLY A 150 -14.81 4.18 10.99
CA GLY A 150 -14.94 5.12 12.10
C GLY A 150 -14.88 6.59 11.70
N MET A 151 -14.98 6.92 10.41
CA MET A 151 -15.04 8.31 9.96
C MET A 151 -16.50 8.81 9.86
N ARG A 152 -16.72 10.05 10.36
CA ARG A 152 -18.03 10.72 10.32
C ARG A 152 -17.82 12.19 9.97
N VAL A 153 -18.41 12.63 8.85
CA VAL A 153 -18.46 14.05 8.51
C VAL A 153 -19.58 14.71 9.32
N VAL A 154 -19.24 15.83 9.98
CA VAL A 154 -20.15 16.64 10.79
C VAL A 154 -20.21 18.03 10.17
N ARG A 155 -21.38 18.42 9.69
CA ARG A 155 -21.57 19.70 9.01
C ARG A 155 -22.08 20.79 9.95
N HIS A 156 -22.80 20.38 11.00
CA HIS A 156 -23.42 21.31 11.95
C HIS A 156 -23.17 20.86 13.41
N PRO A 157 -23.05 21.79 14.37
CA PRO A 157 -22.79 21.45 15.77
C PRO A 157 -23.74 20.43 16.38
N GLY A 158 -25.03 20.45 15.97
CA GLY A 158 -26.05 19.54 16.50
C GLY A 158 -25.86 18.07 16.14
N GLU A 159 -24.98 17.73 15.19
CA GLU A 159 -24.67 16.36 14.75
C GLU A 159 -23.48 15.76 15.53
N LEU A 160 -22.73 16.60 16.26
CA LEU A 160 -21.41 16.26 16.78
C LEU A 160 -21.43 15.14 17.82
N GLU A 161 -22.32 15.21 18.82
CA GLU A 161 -22.37 14.21 19.90
C GLU A 161 -22.70 12.82 19.36
N ASP A 162 -23.68 12.72 18.47
CA ASP A 162 -24.08 11.45 17.84
C ASP A 162 -22.94 10.90 16.98
N ALA A 163 -22.25 11.75 16.21
CA ALA A 163 -21.11 11.37 15.39
C ALA A 163 -19.94 10.85 16.24
N LEU A 164 -19.58 11.52 17.33
CA LEU A 164 -18.54 11.09 18.28
C LEU A 164 -18.89 9.75 18.90
N ALA A 165 -20.13 9.60 19.41
CA ALA A 165 -20.56 8.36 20.05
C ALA A 165 -20.58 7.18 19.06
N ALA A 166 -21.01 7.40 17.83
CA ALA A 166 -21.02 6.38 16.79
C ALA A 166 -19.58 6.00 16.37
N ALA A 167 -18.69 7.00 16.17
CA ALA A 167 -17.30 6.77 15.79
C ALA A 167 -16.54 5.99 16.88
N ARG A 168 -16.73 6.32 18.16
CA ARG A 168 -16.10 5.58 19.27
C ARG A 168 -16.54 4.12 19.33
N ARG A 169 -17.84 3.84 19.21
CA ARG A 169 -18.36 2.46 19.19
C ARG A 169 -17.77 1.65 18.04
N GLU A 170 -17.71 2.25 16.85
CA GLU A 170 -17.15 1.58 15.67
C GLU A 170 -15.63 1.35 15.81
N ALA A 171 -14.90 2.34 16.32
CA ALA A 171 -13.46 2.24 16.56
C ALA A 171 -13.12 1.16 17.61
N ALA A 172 -13.84 1.13 18.74
CA ALA A 172 -13.69 0.09 19.74
C ALA A 172 -13.94 -1.31 19.18
N ALA A 173 -15.00 -1.49 18.41
CA ALA A 173 -15.35 -2.78 17.82
C ALA A 173 -14.36 -3.24 16.75
N ALA A 174 -13.85 -2.31 15.93
CA ALA A 174 -12.99 -2.64 14.80
C ALA A 174 -11.49 -2.75 15.16
N PHE A 175 -11.04 -1.95 16.13
CA PHE A 175 -9.62 -1.77 16.42
C PHE A 175 -9.24 -2.01 17.89
N GLY A 176 -10.23 -2.20 18.79
CA GLY A 176 -9.99 -2.32 20.23
C GLY A 176 -9.58 -1.01 20.90
N ASP A 177 -9.67 0.13 20.21
CA ASP A 177 -9.31 1.48 20.66
C ASP A 177 -10.46 2.44 20.33
N ASP A 178 -11.04 3.07 21.35
CA ASP A 178 -12.19 3.97 21.22
C ASP A 178 -11.79 5.45 21.04
N ARG A 179 -10.50 5.76 21.01
CA ARG A 179 -10.01 7.12 20.84
C ARG A 179 -10.39 7.65 19.46
N VAL A 180 -11.03 8.83 19.48
CA VAL A 180 -11.40 9.58 18.25
C VAL A 180 -10.93 11.02 18.38
N PHE A 181 -10.73 11.67 17.25
CA PHE A 181 -10.36 13.08 17.18
C PHE A 181 -11.11 13.78 16.06
N CYS A 182 -11.22 15.12 16.17
CA CYS A 182 -11.83 15.96 15.16
C CYS A 182 -10.75 16.60 14.29
N GLU A 183 -11.02 16.71 13.01
CA GLU A 183 -10.14 17.30 12.02
C GLU A 183 -10.96 18.14 11.02
N ARG A 184 -10.39 19.22 10.48
CA ARG A 184 -11.01 19.99 9.39
C ARG A 184 -11.37 19.07 8.24
N PHE A 185 -12.63 19.12 7.81
CA PHE A 185 -13.09 18.38 6.65
C PHE A 185 -12.75 19.16 5.37
N VAL A 186 -12.04 18.52 4.47
CA VAL A 186 -11.75 19.04 3.12
C VAL A 186 -12.78 18.42 2.19
N GLU A 187 -13.59 19.25 1.53
CA GLU A 187 -14.78 18.76 0.82
C GLU A 187 -14.46 17.99 -0.47
N ARG A 188 -13.45 18.41 -1.21
CA ARG A 188 -13.07 17.80 -2.49
C ARG A 188 -11.55 17.67 -2.62
N PRO A 189 -10.91 16.93 -1.71
CA PRO A 189 -9.48 16.77 -1.76
C PRO A 189 -9.08 15.88 -2.94
N ARG A 190 -7.89 16.13 -3.49
CA ARG A 190 -7.18 15.10 -4.22
C ARG A 190 -6.38 14.26 -3.24
N HIS A 191 -6.28 12.98 -3.54
CA HIS A 191 -5.43 12.05 -2.81
C HIS A 191 -4.13 11.88 -3.60
N VAL A 192 -3.08 12.46 -3.11
CA VAL A 192 -1.74 12.39 -3.71
C VAL A 192 -0.80 11.75 -2.71
N GLU A 193 0.04 10.85 -3.18
CA GLU A 193 0.97 10.12 -2.31
C GLU A 193 2.39 10.13 -2.88
N LEU A 194 3.38 10.14 -2.01
CA LEU A 194 4.80 10.20 -2.36
C LEU A 194 5.46 8.85 -2.06
N GLN A 195 6.03 8.22 -3.10
CA GLN A 195 6.82 7.00 -2.93
C GLN A 195 8.15 7.36 -2.27
N LEU A 196 8.46 6.71 -1.16
CA LEU A 196 9.69 6.88 -0.40
C LEU A 196 10.55 5.62 -0.44
N LEU A 197 11.85 5.82 -0.43
CA LEU A 197 12.84 4.78 -0.18
C LEU A 197 13.91 5.34 0.76
N ALA A 198 14.28 4.56 1.79
CA ALA A 198 15.26 4.99 2.78
C ALA A 198 16.23 3.87 3.13
N ASP A 199 17.52 4.20 3.36
CA ASP A 199 18.55 3.27 3.77
C ASP A 199 18.83 3.28 5.28
N ALA A 200 19.77 2.45 5.69
CA ALA A 200 20.16 2.32 7.09
C ALA A 200 20.97 3.52 7.62
N ASP A 201 21.55 4.31 6.71
CA ASP A 201 22.34 5.50 7.06
C ASP A 201 21.47 6.75 7.25
N GLY A 202 20.14 6.61 7.08
CA GLY A 202 19.16 7.68 7.25
C GLY A 202 18.95 8.53 6.00
N THR A 203 19.50 8.11 4.84
CA THR A 203 19.22 8.77 3.56
C THR A 203 17.81 8.40 3.11
N VAL A 204 16.95 9.40 2.91
CA VAL A 204 15.59 9.23 2.42
C VAL A 204 15.44 9.94 1.07
N VAL A 205 14.88 9.26 0.09
CA VAL A 205 14.55 9.82 -1.23
C VAL A 205 13.08 9.66 -1.55
N SER A 206 12.52 10.64 -2.26
CA SER A 206 11.21 10.54 -2.89
C SER A 206 11.38 10.10 -4.34
N LEU A 207 10.70 9.02 -4.73
CA LEU A 207 10.72 8.45 -6.08
C LEU A 207 9.55 8.97 -6.96
N GLY A 208 8.98 10.11 -6.58
CA GLY A 208 7.86 10.73 -7.26
C GLY A 208 6.51 10.45 -6.59
N GLU A 209 5.47 11.04 -7.18
CA GLU A 209 4.11 10.94 -6.65
C GLU A 209 3.20 10.09 -7.51
N ARG A 210 2.10 9.66 -6.87
CA ARG A 210 0.93 9.06 -7.52
C ARG A 210 -0.33 9.84 -7.19
N GLU A 211 -1.22 9.95 -8.15
CA GLU A 211 -2.58 10.47 -7.99
C GLU A 211 -3.52 9.30 -7.77
N CYS A 212 -4.23 9.28 -6.66
CA CYS A 212 -5.12 8.19 -6.23
C CYS A 212 -6.53 8.68 -5.87
N SER A 213 -6.98 9.78 -6.47
CA SER A 213 -8.27 10.41 -6.15
C SER A 213 -9.48 9.64 -6.67
N ILE A 214 -9.31 8.77 -7.68
CA ILE A 214 -10.40 7.96 -8.22
C ILE A 214 -10.59 6.75 -7.31
N GLN A 215 -11.59 6.86 -6.44
CA GLN A 215 -11.87 5.88 -5.39
C GLN A 215 -13.36 5.50 -5.39
N ARG A 216 -13.64 4.27 -4.97
CA ARG A 216 -14.97 3.78 -4.68
C ARG A 216 -15.04 3.33 -3.23
N ARG A 217 -15.90 3.96 -2.42
CA ARG A 217 -16.02 3.67 -0.97
C ARG A 217 -14.68 3.72 -0.22
N HIS A 218 -13.85 4.74 -0.54
CA HIS A 218 -12.50 4.93 0.00
C HIS A 218 -11.46 3.86 -0.42
N GLN A 219 -11.77 3.05 -1.41
CA GLN A 219 -10.81 2.15 -2.05
C GLN A 219 -10.36 2.74 -3.38
N LYS A 220 -9.07 2.80 -3.60
CA LYS A 220 -8.46 3.24 -4.85
C LYS A 220 -8.88 2.27 -5.97
N VAL A 221 -9.24 2.79 -7.14
CA VAL A 221 -9.70 2.01 -8.31
C VAL A 221 -8.84 2.29 -9.53
N LEU A 222 -8.39 3.56 -9.67
CA LEU A 222 -7.48 4.00 -10.71
C LEU A 222 -6.42 4.90 -10.09
N GLU A 223 -5.18 4.62 -10.41
CA GLU A 223 -4.00 5.35 -9.96
C GLU A 223 -3.13 5.76 -11.15
N GLU A 224 -2.50 6.93 -11.06
CA GLU A 224 -1.61 7.41 -12.12
C GLU A 224 -0.36 8.09 -11.58
N SER A 225 0.70 8.08 -12.35
CA SER A 225 1.96 8.79 -12.08
C SER A 225 2.52 9.37 -13.39
N PRO A 226 3.01 10.63 -13.38
CA PRO A 226 2.89 11.64 -12.31
C PRO A 226 1.46 12.17 -12.12
N SER A 227 1.19 12.83 -10.99
CA SER A 227 -0.10 13.49 -10.76
C SER A 227 -0.31 14.68 -11.72
N PRO A 228 -1.44 14.76 -12.42
CA PRO A 228 -1.77 15.91 -13.26
C PRO A 228 -2.10 17.17 -12.46
N ALA A 229 -2.20 17.07 -11.13
CA ALA A 229 -2.52 18.18 -10.25
C ALA A 229 -1.29 18.92 -9.74
N LEU A 230 -0.09 18.36 -9.89
CA LEU A 230 1.13 18.94 -9.32
C LEU A 230 1.95 19.68 -10.39
N ASP A 231 2.19 20.96 -10.16
CA ASP A 231 3.28 21.66 -10.82
C ASP A 231 4.64 21.33 -10.15
N PRO A 232 5.77 21.72 -10.76
CA PRO A 232 7.10 21.40 -10.22
C PRO A 232 7.36 21.93 -8.80
N ASP A 233 6.84 23.13 -8.44
CA ASP A 233 7.00 23.72 -7.12
C ASP A 233 6.23 22.92 -6.06
N LEU A 234 4.97 22.62 -6.33
CA LEU A 234 4.12 21.85 -5.40
C LEU A 234 4.66 20.43 -5.21
N ARG A 235 5.13 19.80 -6.29
CA ARG A 235 5.81 18.48 -6.24
C ARG A 235 7.04 18.53 -5.33
N ALA A 236 7.89 19.53 -5.49
CA ALA A 236 9.10 19.68 -4.68
C ALA A 236 8.76 19.87 -3.19
N ARG A 237 7.75 20.70 -2.89
CA ARG A 237 7.28 20.94 -1.50
C ARG A 237 6.72 19.67 -0.86
N MET A 238 5.88 18.94 -1.56
CA MET A 238 5.28 17.68 -1.07
C MET A 238 6.36 16.61 -0.88
N SER A 239 7.29 16.48 -1.83
CA SER A 239 8.43 15.56 -1.70
C SER A 239 9.29 15.88 -0.49
N ALA A 240 9.62 17.16 -0.26
CA ALA A 240 10.38 17.60 0.90
C ALA A 240 9.65 17.30 2.22
N ALA A 241 8.34 17.50 2.27
CA ALA A 241 7.52 17.18 3.43
C ALA A 241 7.52 15.66 3.73
N ALA A 242 7.36 14.82 2.70
CA ALA A 242 7.39 13.36 2.85
C ALA A 242 8.75 12.87 3.36
N VAL A 243 9.86 13.39 2.80
CA VAL A 243 11.22 13.07 3.24
C VAL A 243 11.46 13.53 4.67
N ALA A 244 11.01 14.73 5.04
CA ALA A 244 11.17 15.25 6.42
C ALA A 244 10.45 14.36 7.44
N PHE A 245 9.21 13.94 7.15
CA PHE A 245 8.47 13.03 8.02
C PHE A 245 9.18 11.68 8.18
N ALA A 246 9.57 11.06 7.07
CA ALA A 246 10.26 9.77 7.10
C ALA A 246 11.59 9.84 7.87
N GLY A 247 12.35 10.92 7.69
CA GLY A 247 13.58 11.17 8.46
C GLY A 247 13.31 11.30 9.95
N ALA A 248 12.24 12.00 10.34
CA ALA A 248 11.88 12.23 11.75
C ALA A 248 11.54 10.95 12.51
N ILE A 249 11.04 9.91 11.82
CA ILE A 249 10.71 8.60 12.43
C ILE A 249 11.81 7.55 12.25
N GLY A 250 12.97 7.91 11.69
CA GLY A 250 14.05 6.96 11.41
C GLY A 250 13.64 5.86 10.43
N TYR A 251 12.91 6.26 9.36
CA TYR A 251 12.39 5.33 8.37
C TYR A 251 13.50 4.61 7.60
N ARG A 252 13.26 3.34 7.27
CA ARG A 252 14.10 2.52 6.39
C ARG A 252 13.21 1.67 5.49
N SER A 253 13.71 1.26 4.32
CA SER A 253 12.99 0.49 3.30
C SER A 253 12.01 1.36 2.49
N LEU A 254 11.12 0.70 1.78
CA LEU A 254 10.11 1.31 0.94
C LEU A 254 8.89 1.73 1.76
N GLY A 255 8.33 2.90 1.49
CA GLY A 255 7.10 3.40 2.11
C GLY A 255 6.42 4.46 1.29
N THR A 256 5.26 4.88 1.71
CA THR A 256 4.46 5.87 1.01
C THR A 256 3.84 6.85 1.99
N ALA A 257 4.12 8.15 1.81
CA ALA A 257 3.46 9.21 2.55
C ALA A 257 2.24 9.70 1.77
N GLU A 258 1.06 9.61 2.37
CA GLU A 258 -0.21 10.00 1.77
C GLU A 258 -0.62 11.42 2.20
N PHE A 259 -1.15 12.19 1.26
CA PHE A 259 -1.57 13.57 1.48
C PHE A 259 -2.95 13.85 0.87
N MET A 260 -3.71 14.72 1.55
CA MET A 260 -4.82 15.43 0.93
C MET A 260 -4.29 16.71 0.29
N LEU A 261 -4.67 16.96 -0.96
CA LEU A 261 -4.36 18.19 -1.69
C LEU A 261 -5.65 18.98 -1.94
N ASP A 262 -5.69 20.25 -1.51
CA ASP A 262 -6.78 21.20 -1.74
C ASP A 262 -6.22 22.46 -2.42
N GLY A 263 -6.40 22.57 -3.73
CA GLY A 263 -5.75 23.59 -4.54
C GLY A 263 -4.22 23.51 -4.47
N ARG A 264 -3.58 24.42 -3.76
CA ARG A 264 -2.12 24.44 -3.51
C ARG A 264 -1.74 24.14 -2.06
N GLU A 265 -2.73 23.92 -1.17
CA GLU A 265 -2.51 23.45 0.19
C GLU A 265 -2.53 21.94 0.22
N PHE A 266 -1.63 21.32 0.98
CA PHE A 266 -1.62 19.89 1.17
C PHE A 266 -1.44 19.55 2.66
N PHE A 267 -2.02 18.42 3.06
CA PHE A 267 -2.02 17.98 4.45
C PHE A 267 -1.66 16.51 4.52
N PHE A 268 -0.70 16.18 5.38
CA PHE A 268 -0.32 14.79 5.64
C PHE A 268 -1.50 14.01 6.22
N LEU A 269 -1.74 12.83 5.66
CA LEU A 269 -2.76 11.89 6.11
C LEU A 269 -2.16 10.79 6.99
N GLU A 270 -1.29 9.99 6.38
CA GLU A 270 -0.67 8.83 7.00
C GLU A 270 0.58 8.40 6.23
N LEU A 271 1.37 7.52 6.86
CA LEU A 271 2.46 6.80 6.21
C LEU A 271 2.09 5.32 6.13
N ASN A 272 2.14 4.76 4.93
CA ASN A 272 2.04 3.33 4.73
C ASN A 272 3.45 2.72 4.73
N GLY A 273 3.76 1.96 5.79
CA GLY A 273 5.07 1.35 6.03
C GLY A 273 5.27 0.06 5.25
N ARG A 274 4.99 0.05 3.95
CA ARG A 274 5.00 -1.12 3.08
C ARG A 274 5.01 -0.73 1.60
N ILE A 275 5.19 -1.73 0.75
CA ILE A 275 4.87 -1.59 -0.67
C ILE A 275 3.36 -1.37 -0.85
N GLN A 276 2.94 -0.56 -1.81
CA GLN A 276 1.53 -0.32 -2.12
C GLN A 276 1.07 -1.13 -3.34
N VAL A 277 -0.25 -1.33 -3.45
CA VAL A 277 -0.86 -2.01 -4.62
C VAL A 277 -0.44 -1.31 -5.90
N GLU A 278 -0.51 0.00 -5.91
CA GLU A 278 -0.27 0.92 -7.03
C GLU A 278 1.22 1.26 -7.27
N HIS A 279 2.16 0.55 -6.62
CA HIS A 279 3.61 0.74 -6.88
C HIS A 279 4.01 0.59 -8.36
N PRO A 280 3.31 -0.21 -9.18
CA PRO A 280 3.68 -0.39 -10.58
C PRO A 280 3.71 0.89 -11.40
N VAL A 281 2.83 1.88 -11.16
CA VAL A 281 2.88 3.13 -11.93
C VAL A 281 4.16 3.92 -11.67
N THR A 282 4.70 3.85 -10.46
CA THR A 282 6.01 4.44 -10.15
C THR A 282 7.14 3.68 -10.87
N GLU A 283 7.08 2.36 -10.90
CA GLU A 283 8.08 1.53 -11.60
C GLU A 283 8.09 1.85 -13.10
N GLU A 284 6.91 1.95 -13.73
CA GLU A 284 6.78 2.23 -15.16
C GLU A 284 7.37 3.60 -15.55
N VAL A 285 7.18 4.64 -14.73
CA VAL A 285 7.71 5.97 -15.06
C VAL A 285 9.16 6.18 -14.64
N THR A 286 9.68 5.42 -13.67
CA THR A 286 11.06 5.55 -13.19
C THR A 286 12.02 4.51 -13.80
N GLY A 287 11.49 3.39 -14.27
CA GLY A 287 12.28 2.24 -14.71
C GLY A 287 12.94 1.47 -13.57
N LEU A 288 12.54 1.72 -12.32
CA LEU A 288 13.03 1.00 -11.13
C LEU A 288 12.15 -0.23 -10.84
N ASP A 289 12.76 -1.31 -10.36
CA ASP A 289 12.03 -2.39 -9.68
C ASP A 289 12.09 -2.10 -8.17
N LEU A 290 10.95 -1.69 -7.59
CA LEU A 290 10.89 -1.28 -6.19
C LEU A 290 11.12 -2.43 -5.21
N VAL A 291 10.80 -3.67 -5.58
CA VAL A 291 11.13 -4.85 -4.78
C VAL A 291 12.64 -5.11 -4.80
N ALA A 292 13.30 -4.92 -5.96
CA ALA A 292 14.76 -4.99 -6.04
C ALA A 292 15.42 -3.89 -5.19
N GLU A 293 14.88 -2.68 -5.18
CA GLU A 293 15.38 -1.61 -4.30
C GLU A 293 15.18 -1.94 -2.81
N GLN A 294 14.08 -2.60 -2.41
CA GLN A 294 13.91 -3.12 -1.05
C GLN A 294 14.98 -4.16 -0.69
N LEU A 295 15.27 -5.08 -1.61
CA LEU A 295 16.32 -6.09 -1.41
C LEU A 295 17.70 -5.45 -1.25
N ARG A 296 18.03 -4.43 -2.05
CA ARG A 296 19.29 -3.69 -1.97
C ARG A 296 19.44 -3.01 -0.60
N VAL A 297 18.43 -2.28 -0.16
CA VAL A 297 18.45 -1.63 1.17
C VAL A 297 18.55 -2.66 2.30
N ALA A 298 17.84 -3.78 2.18
CA ALA A 298 17.90 -4.86 3.18
C ALA A 298 19.27 -5.54 3.24
N ARG A 299 20.02 -5.55 2.13
CA ARG A 299 21.42 -5.99 2.07
C ARG A 299 22.39 -4.98 2.69
N GLY A 300 21.94 -3.77 3.01
CA GLY A 300 22.74 -2.67 3.55
C GLY A 300 23.36 -1.76 2.48
N GLU A 301 22.83 -1.79 1.26
CA GLU A 301 23.27 -0.89 0.20
C GLU A 301 22.62 0.50 0.36
N ALA A 302 23.36 1.54 -0.02
CA ALA A 302 22.84 2.90 -0.02
C ALA A 302 21.74 3.10 -1.07
N VAL A 303 20.79 3.97 -0.74
CA VAL A 303 19.73 4.41 -1.68
C VAL A 303 20.36 5.14 -2.86
N ARG A 304 19.86 4.85 -4.06
CA ARG A 304 20.26 5.59 -5.27
C ARG A 304 19.55 6.94 -5.31
N PRO A 305 20.15 7.96 -5.96
CA PRO A 305 19.46 9.21 -6.21
C PRO A 305 18.13 9.00 -6.94
N ALA A 306 17.15 9.84 -6.62
CA ALA A 306 15.86 9.81 -7.29
C ALA A 306 15.99 9.97 -8.81
N VAL A 307 15.21 9.21 -9.55
CA VAL A 307 15.15 9.26 -11.01
C VAL A 307 13.95 10.11 -11.40
N ALA A 308 14.15 11.04 -12.34
CA ALA A 308 13.05 11.82 -12.90
C ALA A 308 12.08 10.90 -13.66
N PRO A 309 10.76 11.04 -13.47
CA PRO A 309 9.78 10.23 -14.18
C PRO A 309 9.82 10.50 -15.68
N ARG A 310 9.60 9.45 -16.48
CA ARG A 310 9.53 9.50 -17.95
C ARG A 310 8.18 9.03 -18.41
N GLY A 311 7.50 9.84 -19.22
CA GLY A 311 6.16 9.53 -19.68
C GLY A 311 5.10 9.61 -18.59
N HIS A 312 4.10 8.75 -18.70
CA HIS A 312 2.95 8.68 -17.82
C HIS A 312 2.47 7.24 -17.70
N ALA A 313 2.16 6.78 -16.52
CA ALA A 313 1.60 5.44 -16.29
C ALA A 313 0.27 5.54 -15.56
N ILE A 314 -0.66 4.66 -15.93
CA ILE A 314 -1.99 4.56 -15.31
C ILE A 314 -2.27 3.09 -15.01
N GLU A 315 -2.71 2.83 -13.79
CA GLU A 315 -3.13 1.50 -13.30
C GLU A 315 -4.63 1.48 -13.04
N VAL A 316 -5.26 0.36 -13.34
CA VAL A 316 -6.60 0.03 -12.86
C VAL A 316 -6.58 -1.35 -12.22
N ARG A 317 -7.43 -1.53 -11.22
CA ARG A 317 -7.58 -2.79 -10.49
C ARG A 317 -8.77 -3.55 -11.07
N LEU A 318 -8.55 -4.82 -11.36
CA LEU A 318 -9.56 -5.74 -11.85
C LEU A 318 -10.03 -6.63 -10.68
N TYR A 319 -11.32 -6.57 -10.36
CA TYR A 319 -11.91 -7.28 -9.22
C TYR A 319 -12.91 -8.35 -9.67
N ALA A 320 -12.99 -9.46 -8.93
CA ALA A 320 -14.09 -10.40 -9.01
C ALA A 320 -15.31 -9.80 -8.30
N GLU A 321 -16.11 -9.04 -9.03
CA GLU A 321 -17.27 -8.29 -8.53
C GLU A 321 -18.41 -8.37 -9.53
N ASP A 322 -19.64 -8.35 -9.04
CA ASP A 322 -20.82 -8.15 -9.87
C ASP A 322 -20.79 -6.74 -10.52
N PRO A 323 -20.85 -6.63 -11.85
CA PRO A 323 -20.62 -5.36 -12.54
C PRO A 323 -21.73 -4.31 -12.31
N ARG A 324 -22.86 -4.69 -11.70
CA ARG A 324 -23.99 -3.79 -11.42
C ARG A 324 -24.01 -3.35 -9.96
N SER A 325 -23.84 -4.28 -9.03
CA SER A 325 -23.88 -3.99 -7.58
C SER A 325 -22.51 -3.66 -6.99
N PHE A 326 -21.43 -4.02 -7.68
CA PHE A 326 -20.05 -3.95 -7.19
C PHE A 326 -19.84 -4.71 -5.87
N LEU A 327 -20.59 -5.77 -5.67
CA LEU A 327 -20.40 -6.68 -4.56
C LEU A 327 -19.39 -7.77 -4.97
N PRO A 328 -18.48 -8.16 -4.06
CA PRO A 328 -17.56 -9.24 -4.32
C PRO A 328 -18.29 -10.52 -4.72
N GLN A 329 -17.77 -11.18 -5.72
CA GLN A 329 -18.24 -12.47 -6.22
C GLN A 329 -17.16 -13.52 -5.98
N ALA A 330 -17.52 -14.57 -5.25
CA ALA A 330 -16.66 -15.73 -5.13
C ALA A 330 -17.07 -16.78 -6.17
N GLY A 331 -16.11 -17.49 -6.71
CA GLY A 331 -16.38 -18.51 -7.69
C GLY A 331 -15.15 -18.91 -8.49
N ARG A 332 -15.37 -19.80 -9.44
CA ARG A 332 -14.33 -20.23 -10.36
C ARG A 332 -14.16 -19.23 -11.49
N VAL A 333 -12.93 -18.89 -11.79
CA VAL A 333 -12.57 -18.10 -12.97
C VAL A 333 -12.65 -19.00 -14.20
N GLU A 334 -13.81 -19.03 -14.86
CA GLU A 334 -14.05 -19.91 -16.00
C GLU A 334 -13.37 -19.39 -17.27
N ARG A 335 -13.17 -18.08 -17.36
CA ARG A 335 -12.49 -17.43 -18.46
C ARG A 335 -11.71 -16.23 -17.98
N LEU A 336 -10.43 -16.17 -18.35
CA LEU A 336 -9.56 -15.05 -18.05
C LEU A 336 -8.64 -14.78 -19.25
N ARG A 337 -8.99 -13.78 -20.05
CA ARG A 337 -8.11 -13.26 -21.08
C ARG A 337 -7.60 -11.89 -20.64
N LEU A 338 -6.31 -11.83 -20.34
CA LEU A 338 -5.63 -10.59 -19.99
C LEU A 338 -4.99 -9.97 -21.23
N PRO A 339 -4.90 -8.62 -21.31
CA PRO A 339 -4.43 -7.93 -22.52
C PRO A 339 -2.93 -8.12 -22.71
N ALA A 340 -2.50 -8.10 -23.98
CA ALA A 340 -1.09 -8.02 -24.33
C ALA A 340 -0.68 -6.55 -24.57
N GLY A 341 0.62 -6.27 -24.51
CA GLY A 341 1.17 -4.95 -24.87
C GLY A 341 1.16 -3.90 -23.75
N ILE A 342 0.61 -4.24 -22.58
CA ILE A 342 0.75 -3.50 -21.32
C ILE A 342 1.26 -4.43 -20.22
N ARG A 343 1.65 -3.86 -19.10
CA ARG A 343 1.99 -4.66 -17.91
C ARG A 343 0.73 -5.17 -17.22
N VAL A 344 0.78 -6.45 -16.82
CA VAL A 344 -0.27 -7.09 -16.02
C VAL A 344 0.37 -7.77 -14.82
N ASP A 345 -0.10 -7.44 -13.63
CA ASP A 345 0.26 -8.13 -12.39
C ASP A 345 -0.99 -8.89 -11.91
N ALA A 346 -1.04 -10.21 -12.08
CA ALA A 346 -2.19 -11.05 -11.78
C ALA A 346 -1.93 -11.99 -10.60
N GLY A 347 -2.97 -12.25 -9.82
CA GLY A 347 -2.96 -13.18 -8.69
C GLY A 347 -3.74 -14.48 -8.93
N VAL A 348 -4.37 -14.62 -10.10
CA VAL A 348 -5.14 -15.79 -10.53
C VAL A 348 -4.91 -16.09 -12.00
N GLU A 349 -5.22 -17.33 -12.39
CA GLU A 349 -5.27 -17.80 -13.78
C GLU A 349 -6.66 -18.36 -14.08
N GLU A 350 -6.94 -18.60 -15.36
CA GLU A 350 -8.15 -19.32 -15.80
C GLU A 350 -8.18 -20.70 -15.14
N GLY A 351 -9.31 -21.05 -14.53
CA GLY A 351 -9.49 -22.26 -13.78
C GLY A 351 -9.28 -22.15 -12.27
N ASP A 352 -8.67 -21.05 -11.79
CA ASP A 352 -8.51 -20.78 -10.35
C ASP A 352 -9.85 -20.43 -9.69
N GLU A 353 -9.86 -20.46 -8.36
CA GLU A 353 -11.03 -20.14 -7.54
C GLU A 353 -10.76 -18.85 -6.74
N VAL A 354 -11.69 -17.90 -6.81
CA VAL A 354 -11.69 -16.71 -5.97
C VAL A 354 -12.55 -16.98 -4.74
N GLY A 355 -11.93 -17.03 -3.57
CA GLY A 355 -12.61 -17.32 -2.30
C GLY A 355 -13.22 -16.09 -1.66
N VAL A 356 -14.11 -16.30 -0.69
CA VAL A 356 -14.77 -15.23 0.11
C VAL A 356 -13.89 -14.68 1.23
N GLY A 357 -12.77 -15.34 1.54
CA GLY A 357 -11.94 -15.01 2.72
C GLY A 357 -10.90 -13.94 2.47
N TYR A 358 -10.70 -13.52 1.21
CA TYR A 358 -9.61 -12.63 0.81
C TYR A 358 -10.11 -11.50 -0.10
N ASP A 359 -9.20 -10.55 -0.40
CA ASP A 359 -9.49 -9.47 -1.34
C ASP A 359 -9.85 -10.04 -2.73
N PRO A 360 -10.95 -9.59 -3.35
CA PRO A 360 -11.40 -10.10 -4.64
C PRO A 360 -10.59 -9.58 -5.85
N MET A 361 -9.49 -8.85 -5.64
CA MET A 361 -8.65 -8.36 -6.73
C MET A 361 -7.96 -9.52 -7.44
N ILE A 362 -8.21 -9.65 -8.73
CA ILE A 362 -7.67 -10.71 -9.59
C ILE A 362 -6.43 -10.27 -10.36
N ALA A 363 -6.38 -9.01 -10.78
CA ALA A 363 -5.24 -8.46 -11.50
C ALA A 363 -5.20 -6.93 -11.42
N LYS A 364 -4.05 -6.38 -11.81
CA LYS A 364 -3.84 -4.97 -12.13
C LYS A 364 -3.42 -4.84 -13.57
N LEU A 365 -3.99 -3.87 -14.28
CA LEU A 365 -3.64 -3.53 -15.65
C LEU A 365 -2.93 -2.17 -15.62
N ILE A 366 -1.69 -2.12 -16.10
CA ILE A 366 -0.84 -0.94 -16.03
C ILE A 366 -0.39 -0.56 -17.44
N ALA A 367 -0.82 0.61 -17.90
CA ALA A 367 -0.42 1.14 -19.20
C ALA A 367 0.53 2.32 -19.04
N HIS A 368 1.61 2.31 -19.79
CA HIS A 368 2.58 3.40 -19.88
C HIS A 368 2.55 4.03 -21.28
N GLY A 369 2.69 5.36 -21.36
CA GLY A 369 2.81 6.12 -22.60
C GLY A 369 3.78 7.29 -22.45
N GLN A 370 4.20 7.88 -23.56
CA GLN A 370 5.02 9.10 -23.52
C GLN A 370 4.23 10.30 -22.99
N THR A 371 2.91 10.26 -23.12
CA THR A 371 1.98 11.26 -22.59
C THR A 371 0.85 10.57 -21.83
N ARG A 372 0.15 11.35 -20.99
CA ARG A 372 -1.06 10.87 -20.28
C ARG A 372 -2.14 10.38 -21.26
N GLY A 373 -2.34 11.08 -22.39
CA GLY A 373 -3.30 10.66 -23.43
C GLY A 373 -2.96 9.29 -23.99
N GLU A 374 -1.70 9.06 -24.35
CA GLU A 374 -1.25 7.76 -24.86
C GLU A 374 -1.43 6.63 -23.83
N ALA A 375 -1.12 6.88 -22.55
CA ALA A 375 -1.34 5.90 -21.50
C ALA A 375 -2.83 5.56 -21.32
N LEU A 376 -3.72 6.57 -21.40
CA LEU A 376 -5.17 6.39 -21.35
C LEU A 376 -5.69 5.57 -22.54
N ASP A 377 -5.26 5.89 -23.76
CA ASP A 377 -5.70 5.19 -24.96
C ASP A 377 -5.26 3.72 -24.92
N ARG A 378 -4.03 3.44 -24.47
CA ARG A 378 -3.52 2.08 -24.30
C ARG A 378 -4.30 1.31 -23.22
N LEU A 379 -4.64 1.98 -22.10
CA LEU A 379 -5.40 1.35 -21.04
C LEU A 379 -6.84 1.07 -21.47
N ALA A 380 -7.48 1.99 -22.20
CA ALA A 380 -8.82 1.78 -22.74
C ALA A 380 -8.85 0.57 -23.67
N GLN A 381 -7.90 0.49 -24.61
CA GLN A 381 -7.78 -0.66 -25.49
C GLN A 381 -7.54 -1.97 -24.72
N ALA A 382 -6.70 -1.93 -23.70
CA ALA A 382 -6.42 -3.09 -22.87
C ALA A 382 -7.66 -3.57 -22.11
N LEU A 383 -8.51 -2.66 -21.64
CA LEU A 383 -9.80 -3.00 -21.01
C LEU A 383 -10.77 -3.63 -22.01
N ASP A 384 -10.83 -3.13 -23.25
CA ASP A 384 -11.65 -3.72 -24.31
C ASP A 384 -11.17 -5.14 -24.69
N ASP A 385 -9.87 -5.41 -24.59
CA ASP A 385 -9.25 -6.71 -24.87
C ASP A 385 -9.35 -7.68 -23.69
N THR A 386 -9.76 -7.21 -22.51
CA THR A 386 -9.87 -8.00 -21.28
C THR A 386 -11.21 -8.73 -21.22
N GLU A 387 -11.16 -10.02 -20.87
CA GLU A 387 -12.35 -10.85 -20.73
C GLU A 387 -12.28 -11.64 -19.43
N VAL A 388 -13.28 -11.49 -18.57
CA VAL A 388 -13.44 -12.21 -17.32
C VAL A 388 -14.82 -12.85 -17.29
N GLY A 389 -14.87 -14.13 -16.95
CA GLY A 389 -16.12 -14.89 -16.84
C GLY A 389 -16.05 -15.94 -15.74
N GLY A 390 -17.20 -16.23 -15.13
CA GLY A 390 -17.37 -17.20 -14.05
C GLY A 390 -18.31 -16.72 -12.98
#